data_1200196109abd1a82e9120ce2980f55f
#
_entry.id   1200196109abd1a82e9120ce2980f55f
#
_cell.length_a   1.000
_cell.length_b   1.000
_cell.length_c   1.000
_cell.angle_alpha   90.00
_cell.angle_beta   90.00
_cell.angle_gamma   90.00
#
_symmetry.space_group_name_H-M   'P 1'
#
loop_
_entity.id
_entity.type
_entity.pdbx_description
1 polymer ?
#
loop_
_entity_poly.entity_id
_entity_poly.type
_entity_poly.pdbx_seq_one_letter_code
_entity_poly.pdbx_strand_id
1 'polypeptide(L)'
;MQGDRGCPGPQGEQGVQGPQGEKGDTGEKGEQGIQGPKGENGETPVITVAEDTPRSYKLHFQSGEQELTTPNLFAPFTEYHVDLSAANSTLNIPLKDLVLTYQRSSASALRISIAPKDAAAPVLVGIRRTTIYDGSTIETQTMNSTAVSASVALDGTVYTNSQETHNMRICQQDPATKLWSMCEINSFLSAAGARCSIRIQWSEYDVIYEPPTA
;
A
#
# COMPACT_ATOMS: atom_id res chain seq x y z
N MET A 1 -77.39 80.30 74.62
CA MET A 1 -77.28 79.76 73.20
C MET A 1 -75.97 79.02 73.03
N GLN A 2 -76.08 77.78 72.90
CA GLN A 2 -74.95 76.92 72.75
C GLN A 2 -74.66 76.69 71.24
N GLY A 3 -73.47 77.06 70.72
CA GLY A 3 -73.16 77.01 69.31
C GLY A 3 -72.81 75.58 68.86
N ASP A 4 -73.24 75.25 67.68
CA ASP A 4 -73.05 73.91 67.09
C ASP A 4 -71.54 73.56 66.86
N ARG A 5 -71.25 72.33 67.11
CA ARG A 5 -69.90 71.73 66.86
C ARG A 5 -69.73 71.65 65.35
N GLY A 6 -68.64 72.19 64.84
CA GLY A 6 -68.25 72.06 63.45
C GLY A 6 -67.89 70.59 63.05
N CYS A 7 -68.13 70.29 61.81
CA CYS A 7 -67.89 68.95 61.28
C CYS A 7 -66.39 68.60 61.31
N PRO A 8 -66.08 67.33 61.57
CA PRO A 8 -64.67 66.86 61.48
C PRO A 8 -64.09 67.07 60.04
N GLY A 9 -62.82 67.45 59.99
CA GLY A 9 -62.13 67.62 58.75
C GLY A 9 -61.95 66.31 57.97
N PRO A 10 -61.76 66.37 56.70
CA PRO A 10 -61.60 65.17 55.86
C PRO A 10 -60.32 64.41 56.29
N GLN A 11 -60.40 63.11 56.19
CA GLN A 11 -59.27 62.17 56.45
C GLN A 11 -58.15 62.44 55.47
N GLY A 12 -56.88 62.52 55.92
CA GLY A 12 -55.69 62.72 55.09
C GLY A 12 -55.55 61.58 54.08
N GLU A 13 -54.98 61.92 52.92
CA GLU A 13 -54.74 61.01 51.86
C GLU A 13 -53.76 59.88 52.31
N GLN A 14 -53.94 58.65 51.78
CA GLN A 14 -53.04 57.50 51.99
C GLN A 14 -51.71 57.76 51.38
N GLY A 15 -50.62 57.54 52.13
CA GLY A 15 -49.24 57.66 51.64
C GLY A 15 -48.95 56.75 50.43
N VAL A 16 -48.17 57.28 49.52
CA VAL A 16 -47.75 56.50 48.34
C VAL A 16 -47.00 55.24 48.71
N GLN A 17 -47.19 54.16 47.97
CA GLN A 17 -46.54 52.89 48.21
C GLN A 17 -44.99 53.07 47.97
N GLY A 18 -44.19 52.53 48.86
CA GLY A 18 -42.75 52.56 48.75
C GLY A 18 -42.22 51.90 47.45
N PRO A 19 -41.07 52.34 46.94
CA PRO A 19 -40.52 51.74 45.78
C PRO A 19 -40.24 50.24 45.98
N GLN A 20 -40.41 49.45 44.93
CA GLN A 20 -40.04 48.01 44.88
C GLN A 20 -38.60 47.83 45.23
N GLY A 21 -38.25 46.85 46.05
CA GLY A 21 -36.91 46.49 46.42
C GLY A 21 -36.10 46.11 45.20
N GLU A 22 -34.81 46.36 45.18
CA GLU A 22 -33.88 46.01 44.11
C GLU A 22 -33.87 44.50 43.88
N LYS A 23 -33.70 44.10 42.62
CA LYS A 23 -33.58 42.69 42.22
C LYS A 23 -32.29 42.11 42.83
N GLY A 24 -32.37 41.00 43.51
CA GLY A 24 -31.21 40.30 44.08
C GLY A 24 -30.16 39.98 43.00
N ASP A 25 -28.89 40.00 43.38
CA ASP A 25 -27.77 39.69 42.54
C ASP A 25 -27.90 38.31 41.92
N THR A 26 -27.38 38.16 40.69
CA THR A 26 -27.34 36.87 40.01
C THR A 26 -26.36 35.95 40.79
N GLY A 27 -26.77 34.75 41.15
CA GLY A 27 -25.94 33.78 41.85
C GLY A 27 -24.65 33.52 41.07
N GLU A 28 -23.56 33.28 41.76
CA GLU A 28 -22.27 32.98 41.18
C GLU A 28 -22.37 31.77 40.25
N LYS A 29 -21.57 31.82 39.15
CA LYS A 29 -21.45 30.69 38.21
C LYS A 29 -20.88 29.48 38.95
N GLY A 30 -21.54 28.33 38.90
CA GLY A 30 -21.04 27.08 39.48
C GLY A 30 -19.62 26.76 38.99
N GLU A 31 -18.84 26.17 39.86
CA GLU A 31 -17.45 25.74 39.55
C GLU A 31 -17.40 24.77 38.38
N GLN A 32 -16.33 24.83 37.59
CA GLN A 32 -16.12 23.91 36.49
C GLN A 32 -15.93 22.49 37.06
N GLY A 33 -16.63 21.50 36.51
CA GLY A 33 -16.48 20.10 36.88
C GLY A 33 -15.01 19.64 36.73
N ILE A 34 -14.60 18.75 37.63
CA ILE A 34 -13.25 18.16 37.59
C ILE A 34 -13.02 17.42 36.27
N GLN A 35 -11.80 17.50 35.73
CA GLN A 35 -11.40 16.74 34.56
C GLN A 35 -11.55 15.23 34.80
N GLY A 36 -12.13 14.50 33.85
CA GLY A 36 -12.24 13.04 33.95
C GLY A 36 -10.88 12.36 34.13
N PRO A 37 -10.84 11.16 34.69
CA PRO A 37 -9.59 10.42 34.88
C PRO A 37 -8.93 10.19 33.51
N LYS A 38 -7.59 10.15 33.48
CA LYS A 38 -6.83 9.78 32.29
C LYS A 38 -7.26 8.38 31.86
N GLY A 39 -7.48 8.17 30.53
CA GLY A 39 -7.74 6.85 29.98
C GLY A 39 -6.61 5.86 30.33
N GLU A 40 -6.96 4.61 30.40
CA GLU A 40 -6.00 3.53 30.63
C GLU A 40 -4.95 3.51 29.51
N ASN A 41 -3.73 3.07 29.84
CA ASN A 41 -2.68 2.88 28.84
C ASN A 41 -3.11 1.74 27.91
N GLY A 42 -2.89 1.90 26.60
CA GLY A 42 -3.09 0.80 25.65
C GLY A 42 -2.23 -0.41 26.01
N GLU A 43 -2.70 -1.59 25.67
CA GLU A 43 -1.94 -2.82 25.84
C GLU A 43 -0.63 -2.77 25.04
N THR A 44 0.46 -3.25 25.64
CA THR A 44 1.75 -3.34 24.97
C THR A 44 1.71 -4.54 24.01
N PRO A 45 2.00 -4.35 22.70
CA PRO A 45 2.04 -5.47 21.79
C PRO A 45 3.12 -6.49 22.18
N VAL A 46 2.77 -7.76 22.13
CA VAL A 46 3.71 -8.88 22.29
C VAL A 46 4.20 -9.28 20.90
N ILE A 47 5.52 -9.34 20.74
CA ILE A 47 6.16 -9.77 19.50
C ILE A 47 6.86 -11.10 19.77
N THR A 48 6.50 -12.12 19.00
CA THR A 48 7.12 -13.45 19.07
C THR A 48 7.62 -13.90 17.71
N VAL A 49 8.59 -14.80 17.69
CA VAL A 49 9.04 -15.43 16.47
C VAL A 49 8.04 -16.55 16.14
N ALA A 50 7.32 -16.41 15.01
CA ALA A 50 6.36 -17.41 14.55
C ALA A 50 7.04 -18.54 13.78
N GLU A 51 8.13 -18.22 13.06
CA GLU A 51 8.90 -19.20 12.30
C GLU A 51 10.35 -18.71 12.19
N ASP A 52 11.30 -19.61 12.50
CA ASP A 52 12.74 -19.39 12.35
C ASP A 52 13.37 -20.62 11.73
N THR A 53 13.50 -20.60 10.41
CA THR A 53 14.11 -21.66 9.62
C THR A 53 15.12 -21.05 8.64
N PRO A 54 16.05 -21.83 8.05
CA PRO A 54 16.98 -21.32 7.03
C PRO A 54 16.30 -20.72 5.78
N ARG A 55 14.98 -20.85 5.65
CA ARG A 55 14.21 -20.37 4.49
C ARG A 55 13.05 -19.47 4.86
N SER A 56 12.75 -19.30 6.15
CA SER A 56 11.60 -18.52 6.58
C SER A 56 11.84 -17.93 7.95
N TYR A 57 11.67 -16.63 8.04
CA TYR A 57 11.65 -15.89 9.30
C TYR A 57 10.38 -15.04 9.36
N LYS A 58 9.50 -15.37 10.30
CA LYS A 58 8.23 -14.67 10.48
C LYS A 58 8.08 -14.20 11.91
N LEU A 59 7.55 -13.01 12.08
CA LEU A 59 7.17 -12.45 13.35
C LEU A 59 5.65 -12.50 13.51
N HIS A 60 5.23 -12.78 14.74
CA HIS A 60 3.85 -12.71 15.16
C HIS A 60 3.70 -11.54 16.15
N PHE A 61 2.72 -10.69 15.90
CA PHE A 61 2.36 -9.53 16.73
C PHE A 61 0.99 -9.79 17.33
N GLN A 62 0.85 -9.61 18.64
CA GLN A 62 -0.43 -9.70 19.34
C GLN A 62 -0.64 -8.48 20.20
N SER A 63 -1.80 -7.84 20.10
CA SER A 63 -2.24 -6.73 20.94
C SER A 63 -3.73 -6.87 21.19
N GLY A 64 -4.10 -7.26 22.39
CA GLY A 64 -5.48 -7.62 22.74
C GLY A 64 -5.98 -8.78 21.86
N GLU A 65 -7.10 -8.58 21.18
CA GLU A 65 -7.69 -9.55 20.25
C GLU A 65 -7.13 -9.45 18.82
N GLN A 66 -6.25 -8.50 18.55
CA GLN A 66 -5.66 -8.30 17.22
C GLN A 66 -4.38 -9.11 17.10
N GLU A 67 -4.31 -9.90 16.03
CA GLU A 67 -3.15 -10.71 15.68
C GLU A 67 -2.71 -10.42 14.24
N LEU A 68 -1.41 -10.34 14.03
CA LEU A 68 -0.78 -10.19 12.74
C LEU A 68 0.47 -11.05 12.66
N THR A 69 0.59 -11.84 11.61
CA THR A 69 1.84 -12.54 11.27
C THR A 69 2.44 -11.90 10.03
N THR A 70 3.73 -11.57 10.06
CA THR A 70 4.40 -10.99 8.89
C THR A 70 4.47 -12.00 7.76
N PRO A 71 4.55 -11.53 6.50
CA PRO A 71 5.09 -12.34 5.42
C PRO A 71 6.48 -12.87 5.79
N ASN A 72 7.00 -13.81 5.02
CA ASN A 72 8.36 -14.29 5.21
C ASN A 72 9.36 -13.13 5.02
N LEU A 73 9.99 -12.69 6.11
CA LEU A 73 10.97 -11.59 6.12
C LEU A 73 12.33 -12.03 5.58
N PHE A 74 12.56 -13.33 5.44
CA PHE A 74 13.83 -13.90 5.02
C PHE A 74 13.79 -14.54 3.63
N ALA A 75 12.72 -14.34 2.82
CA ALA A 75 12.69 -14.85 1.46
C ALA A 75 13.59 -13.99 0.56
N PRO A 76 14.80 -14.42 0.20
CA PRO A 76 15.69 -13.67 -0.68
C PRO A 76 15.13 -13.58 -2.09
N PHE A 77 14.13 -14.39 -2.42
CA PHE A 77 13.49 -14.43 -3.72
C PHE A 77 12.03 -14.94 -3.61
N THR A 78 11.24 -14.62 -4.63
CA THR A 78 9.90 -15.18 -4.84
C THR A 78 9.98 -16.24 -5.93
N GLU A 79 9.38 -17.40 -5.71
CA GLU A 79 9.33 -18.48 -6.69
C GLU A 79 7.90 -18.81 -7.10
N TYR A 80 7.75 -19.09 -8.39
CA TYR A 80 6.50 -19.56 -9.01
C TYR A 80 6.79 -20.86 -9.75
N HIS A 81 5.97 -21.88 -9.47
CA HIS A 81 5.97 -23.17 -10.17
C HIS A 81 4.57 -23.39 -10.71
N VAL A 82 4.38 -23.23 -12.00
CA VAL A 82 3.06 -23.24 -12.61
C VAL A 82 3.03 -24.06 -13.89
N ASP A 83 1.84 -24.58 -14.19
CA ASP A 83 1.51 -25.18 -15.48
C ASP A 83 0.73 -24.17 -16.32
N LEU A 84 1.32 -23.72 -17.41
CA LEU A 84 0.72 -22.83 -18.39
C LEU A 84 0.39 -23.55 -19.70
N SER A 85 0.28 -24.90 -19.72
CA SER A 85 0.00 -25.66 -20.93
C SER A 85 -1.44 -25.55 -21.45
N ALA A 86 -2.37 -25.11 -20.60
CA ALA A 86 -3.74 -24.88 -21.03
C ALA A 86 -3.85 -23.70 -21.99
N ALA A 87 -4.76 -23.77 -22.96
CA ALA A 87 -4.97 -22.69 -23.91
C ALA A 87 -5.36 -21.38 -23.20
N ASN A 88 -4.76 -20.27 -23.61
CA ASN A 88 -4.96 -18.91 -23.05
C ASN A 88 -4.59 -18.77 -21.56
N SER A 89 -3.86 -19.73 -20.97
CA SER A 89 -3.37 -19.58 -19.59
C SER A 89 -2.42 -18.37 -19.50
N THR A 90 -2.53 -17.66 -18.40
CA THR A 90 -1.77 -16.44 -18.15
C THR A 90 -1.33 -16.42 -16.69
N LEU A 91 -0.07 -16.07 -16.45
CA LEU A 91 0.47 -15.75 -15.14
C LEU A 91 0.91 -14.29 -15.14
N ASN A 92 0.29 -13.47 -14.31
CA ASN A 92 0.65 -12.08 -14.10
C ASN A 92 1.40 -11.94 -12.76
N ILE A 93 2.63 -11.46 -12.82
CA ILE A 93 3.49 -11.26 -11.67
C ILE A 93 3.69 -9.77 -11.46
N PRO A 94 3.24 -9.20 -10.34
CA PRO A 94 3.46 -7.80 -10.05
C PRO A 94 4.94 -7.53 -9.72
N LEU A 95 5.57 -6.63 -10.49
CA LEU A 95 6.89 -6.07 -10.23
C LEU A 95 6.71 -4.60 -9.89
N LYS A 96 6.70 -4.22 -8.61
CA LYS A 96 6.48 -2.84 -8.15
C LYS A 96 5.56 -1.99 -9.06
N ASP A 97 6.07 -1.35 -10.12
CA ASP A 97 5.33 -0.47 -11.05
C ASP A 97 4.96 -1.15 -12.38
N LEU A 98 5.46 -2.35 -12.61
CA LEU A 98 5.21 -3.16 -13.80
C LEU A 98 4.44 -4.44 -13.45
N VAL A 99 3.87 -5.04 -14.48
CA VAL A 99 3.37 -6.42 -14.47
C VAL A 99 4.18 -7.23 -15.47
N LEU A 100 4.82 -8.29 -14.99
CA LEU A 100 5.44 -9.30 -15.84
C LEU A 100 4.41 -10.38 -16.15
N THR A 101 4.22 -10.66 -17.43
CA THR A 101 3.19 -11.60 -17.89
C THR A 101 3.85 -12.74 -18.66
N TYR A 102 3.57 -13.97 -18.25
CA TYR A 102 3.78 -15.19 -19.02
C TYR A 102 2.43 -15.63 -19.56
N GLN A 103 2.29 -15.69 -20.87
CA GLN A 103 1.01 -15.98 -21.52
C GLN A 103 1.14 -17.05 -22.59
N ARG A 104 0.25 -18.02 -22.55
CA ARG A 104 0.05 -18.97 -23.62
C ARG A 104 -0.72 -18.28 -24.75
N SER A 105 -0.01 -17.83 -25.78
CA SER A 105 -0.59 -17.05 -26.87
C SER A 105 -1.23 -17.90 -27.98
N SER A 106 -0.89 -19.20 -28.03
CA SER A 106 -1.48 -20.17 -28.96
C SER A 106 -1.28 -21.59 -28.45
N ALA A 107 -1.74 -22.59 -29.17
CA ALA A 107 -1.62 -24.00 -28.77
C ALA A 107 -0.18 -24.46 -28.54
N SER A 108 0.81 -23.78 -29.11
CA SER A 108 2.23 -24.15 -29.03
C SER A 108 3.15 -22.99 -28.65
N ALA A 109 2.61 -21.83 -28.29
CA ALA A 109 3.43 -20.63 -28.08
C ALA A 109 3.20 -20.00 -26.72
N LEU A 110 4.28 -19.74 -25.99
CA LEU A 110 4.30 -18.96 -24.78
C LEU A 110 5.05 -17.64 -25.02
N ARG A 111 4.54 -16.54 -24.51
CA ARG A 111 5.10 -15.20 -24.64
C ARG A 111 5.36 -14.58 -23.27
N ILE A 112 6.48 -13.89 -23.16
CA ILE A 112 6.83 -13.09 -21.99
C ILE A 112 6.70 -11.61 -22.35
N SER A 113 6.01 -10.84 -21.53
CA SER A 113 5.83 -9.40 -21.74
C SER A 113 5.83 -8.65 -20.42
N ILE A 114 6.06 -7.34 -20.49
CA ILE A 114 5.86 -6.39 -19.39
C ILE A 114 4.88 -5.32 -19.80
N ALA A 115 4.15 -4.79 -18.83
CA ALA A 115 3.30 -3.61 -19.00
C ALA A 115 3.32 -2.78 -17.72
N PRO A 116 3.06 -1.45 -17.77
CA PRO A 116 2.87 -0.67 -16.55
C PRO A 116 1.62 -1.16 -15.80
N LYS A 117 1.63 -1.10 -14.48
CA LYS A 117 0.44 -1.37 -13.65
C LYS A 117 -0.66 -0.36 -13.90
N ASP A 118 -0.26 0.89 -14.08
CA ASP A 118 -1.15 1.99 -14.46
C ASP A 118 -0.80 2.45 -15.88
N ALA A 119 -1.73 2.24 -16.81
CA ALA A 119 -1.55 2.64 -18.21
C ALA A 119 -1.41 4.17 -18.38
N ALA A 120 -1.90 4.97 -17.41
CA ALA A 120 -1.75 6.43 -17.40
C ALA A 120 -0.37 6.89 -16.88
N ALA A 121 0.41 6.00 -16.27
CA ALA A 121 1.70 6.29 -15.67
C ALA A 121 2.82 5.46 -16.33
N PRO A 122 3.41 5.91 -17.45
CA PRO A 122 4.51 5.20 -18.10
C PRO A 122 5.69 4.99 -17.16
N VAL A 123 6.26 3.79 -17.16
CA VAL A 123 7.39 3.40 -16.33
C VAL A 123 8.67 3.45 -17.16
N LEU A 124 9.67 4.20 -16.68
CA LEU A 124 11.00 4.20 -17.29
C LEU A 124 11.73 2.93 -16.89
N VAL A 125 12.25 2.18 -17.88
CA VAL A 125 12.90 0.90 -17.62
C VAL A 125 14.29 0.81 -18.25
N GLY A 126 15.15 0.05 -17.58
CA GLY A 126 16.38 -0.51 -18.14
C GLY A 126 16.30 -2.03 -18.07
N ILE A 127 16.36 -2.72 -19.20
CA ILE A 127 16.21 -4.19 -19.24
C ILE A 127 17.39 -4.81 -19.95
N ARG A 128 17.91 -5.88 -19.37
CA ARG A 128 18.84 -6.79 -20.04
C ARG A 128 18.29 -8.21 -19.93
N ARG A 129 18.11 -8.87 -21.05
CA ARG A 129 17.65 -10.25 -21.12
C ARG A 129 18.62 -11.08 -21.95
N THR A 130 18.86 -12.29 -21.47
CA THR A 130 19.49 -13.37 -22.24
C THR A 130 18.57 -14.56 -22.17
N THR A 131 18.20 -15.09 -23.32
CA THR A 131 17.40 -16.31 -23.45
C THR A 131 18.23 -17.37 -24.14
N ILE A 132 18.17 -18.59 -23.62
CA ILE A 132 18.80 -19.77 -24.20
C ILE A 132 17.69 -20.73 -24.59
N TYR A 133 17.61 -21.05 -25.89
CA TYR A 133 16.65 -21.99 -26.47
C TYR A 133 17.33 -23.33 -26.71
N ASP A 134 16.74 -24.42 -26.25
CA ASP A 134 17.22 -25.80 -26.45
C ASP A 134 18.70 -26.02 -26.12
N GLY A 135 19.26 -25.17 -25.25
CA GLY A 135 20.67 -25.24 -24.84
C GLY A 135 21.68 -24.78 -25.88
N SER A 136 21.29 -24.30 -27.06
CA SER A 136 22.19 -23.95 -28.16
C SER A 136 22.00 -22.56 -28.74
N THR A 137 20.77 -22.09 -28.90
CA THR A 137 20.49 -20.75 -29.46
C THR A 137 20.41 -19.72 -28.37
N ILE A 138 21.16 -18.63 -28.51
CA ILE A 138 21.17 -17.53 -27.54
C ILE A 138 20.59 -16.28 -28.18
N GLU A 139 19.62 -15.65 -27.51
CA GLU A 139 19.08 -14.35 -27.87
C GLU A 139 19.32 -13.35 -26.74
N THR A 140 19.70 -12.13 -27.07
CA THR A 140 19.86 -11.04 -26.11
C THR A 140 19.00 -9.85 -26.48
N GLN A 141 18.45 -9.19 -25.47
CA GLN A 141 17.71 -7.94 -25.64
C GLN A 141 18.19 -6.92 -24.60
N THR A 142 18.37 -5.69 -25.06
CA THR A 142 18.69 -4.56 -24.19
C THR A 142 17.73 -3.42 -24.45
N MET A 143 17.12 -2.91 -23.39
CA MET A 143 16.35 -1.67 -23.40
C MET A 143 17.02 -0.71 -22.44
N ASN A 144 17.41 0.46 -22.91
CA ASN A 144 18.06 1.47 -22.08
C ASN A 144 17.14 2.68 -21.94
N SER A 145 16.81 3.05 -20.70
CA SER A 145 16.01 4.22 -20.39
C SER A 145 14.78 4.39 -21.27
N THR A 146 14.03 3.29 -21.44
CA THR A 146 12.87 3.23 -22.32
C THR A 146 11.59 3.43 -21.50
N ALA A 147 10.72 4.35 -21.91
CA ALA A 147 9.41 4.52 -21.30
C ALA A 147 8.44 3.45 -21.81
N VAL A 148 7.96 2.61 -20.91
CA VAL A 148 6.94 1.59 -21.20
C VAL A 148 5.58 2.15 -20.83
N SER A 149 4.73 2.38 -21.82
CA SER A 149 3.35 2.88 -21.66
C SER A 149 2.27 1.86 -22.04
N ALA A 150 2.68 0.74 -22.63
CA ALA A 150 1.81 -0.36 -23.04
C ALA A 150 2.56 -1.68 -22.90
N SER A 151 1.89 -2.80 -23.20
CA SER A 151 2.53 -4.12 -23.17
C SER A 151 3.67 -4.22 -24.20
N VAL A 152 4.84 -4.63 -23.75
CA VAL A 152 6.05 -4.85 -24.55
C VAL A 152 6.50 -6.28 -24.38
N ALA A 153 6.71 -6.99 -25.49
CA ALA A 153 7.27 -8.34 -25.48
C ALA A 153 8.75 -8.30 -25.08
N LEU A 154 9.15 -9.22 -24.21
CA LEU A 154 10.53 -9.40 -23.77
C LEU A 154 11.25 -10.53 -24.51
N ASP A 155 10.52 -11.32 -25.28
CA ASP A 155 11.05 -12.39 -26.12
C ASP A 155 10.85 -12.06 -27.60
N GLY A 156 11.90 -12.17 -28.40
CA GLY A 156 11.83 -12.01 -29.85
C GLY A 156 11.26 -13.26 -30.54
N THR A 157 11.61 -14.42 -30.01
CA THR A 157 11.11 -15.71 -30.46
C THR A 157 10.02 -16.20 -29.52
N VAL A 158 8.90 -16.66 -30.07
CA VAL A 158 7.82 -17.25 -29.30
C VAL A 158 8.17 -18.70 -28.99
N TYR A 159 8.13 -19.06 -27.72
CA TYR A 159 8.40 -20.43 -27.27
C TYR A 159 7.47 -21.45 -27.92
N THR A 160 8.04 -22.51 -28.44
CA THR A 160 7.32 -23.58 -29.14
C THR A 160 7.83 -24.98 -28.74
N ASN A 161 7.20 -25.61 -27.75
CA ASN A 161 7.44 -27.01 -27.34
C ASN A 161 8.86 -27.41 -26.86
N SER A 162 9.81 -26.50 -26.90
CA SER A 162 11.20 -26.76 -26.53
C SER A 162 11.51 -26.39 -25.07
N GLN A 163 12.75 -26.15 -24.76
CA GLN A 163 13.19 -25.63 -23.48
C GLN A 163 13.71 -24.22 -23.64
N GLU A 164 13.31 -23.34 -22.74
CA GLU A 164 13.83 -21.98 -22.68
C GLU A 164 14.29 -21.64 -21.27
N THR A 165 15.45 -21.01 -21.17
CA THR A 165 15.95 -20.39 -19.95
C THR A 165 16.11 -18.90 -20.17
N HIS A 166 15.49 -18.10 -19.30
CA HIS A 166 15.57 -16.65 -19.36
C HIS A 166 16.30 -16.13 -18.13
N ASN A 167 17.33 -15.30 -18.38
CA ASN A 167 17.97 -14.49 -17.36
C ASN A 167 17.68 -13.03 -17.66
N MET A 168 16.93 -12.36 -16.81
CA MET A 168 16.51 -10.99 -17.01
C MET A 168 16.90 -10.14 -15.81
N ARG A 169 17.40 -8.94 -16.09
CA ARG A 169 17.54 -7.87 -15.10
C ARG A 169 16.63 -6.75 -15.52
N ILE A 170 15.73 -6.35 -14.64
CA ILE A 170 14.77 -5.28 -14.85
C ILE A 170 15.01 -4.19 -13.81
N CYS A 171 15.46 -3.02 -14.30
CA CYS A 171 15.45 -1.76 -13.54
C CYS A 171 14.20 -1.00 -13.92
N GLN A 172 13.47 -0.47 -12.94
CA GLN A 172 12.28 0.33 -13.14
C GLN A 172 12.32 1.56 -12.26
N GLN A 173 11.89 2.69 -12.80
CA GLN A 173 11.76 3.94 -12.06
C GLN A 173 10.29 4.18 -11.73
N ASP A 174 9.99 4.35 -10.46
CA ASP A 174 8.69 4.77 -9.98
C ASP A 174 8.28 6.12 -10.64
N PRO A 175 7.14 6.17 -11.35
CA PRO A 175 6.73 7.37 -12.06
C PRO A 175 6.48 8.58 -11.16
N ALA A 176 6.11 8.37 -9.89
CA ALA A 176 5.80 9.43 -8.93
C ALA A 176 7.04 9.88 -8.14
N THR A 177 7.74 8.94 -7.51
CA THR A 177 8.87 9.24 -6.60
C THR A 177 10.21 9.39 -7.31
N LYS A 178 10.32 8.90 -8.56
CA LYS A 178 11.57 8.81 -9.34
C LYS A 178 12.63 7.90 -8.74
N LEU A 179 12.29 7.13 -7.72
CA LEU A 179 13.19 6.14 -7.15
C LEU A 179 13.30 4.91 -8.06
N TRP A 180 14.45 4.28 -8.03
CA TRP A 180 14.73 3.10 -8.83
C TRP A 180 14.61 1.83 -8.00
N SER A 181 14.13 0.78 -8.66
CA SER A 181 14.12 -0.57 -8.11
C SER A 181 14.62 -1.54 -9.16
N MET A 182 15.40 -2.53 -8.73
CA MET A 182 16.02 -3.51 -9.61
C MET A 182 15.73 -4.93 -9.12
N CYS A 183 15.32 -5.79 -10.05
CA CYS A 183 15.19 -7.22 -9.79
C CYS A 183 15.88 -8.05 -10.86
N GLU A 184 16.31 -9.24 -10.45
CA GLU A 184 16.79 -10.30 -11.31
C GLU A 184 15.73 -11.40 -11.39
N ILE A 185 15.46 -11.85 -12.61
CA ILE A 185 14.45 -12.86 -12.90
C ILE A 185 15.12 -13.98 -13.66
N ASN A 186 15.02 -15.18 -13.10
CA ASN A 186 15.46 -16.41 -13.74
C ASN A 186 14.22 -17.27 -13.99
N SER A 187 13.96 -17.64 -15.23
CA SER A 187 12.87 -18.53 -15.55
C SER A 187 13.28 -19.67 -16.46
N PHE A 188 12.67 -20.81 -16.23
CA PHE A 188 12.79 -22.01 -17.04
C PHE A 188 11.41 -22.46 -17.49
N LEU A 189 11.28 -22.71 -18.78
CA LEU A 189 10.06 -23.16 -19.43
C LEU A 189 10.34 -24.43 -20.22
N SER A 190 9.46 -25.42 -20.14
CA SER A 190 9.55 -26.63 -20.96
C SER A 190 8.18 -27.29 -21.18
N ALA A 191 8.11 -28.24 -22.09
CA ALA A 191 6.92 -28.99 -22.41
C ALA A 191 5.71 -28.10 -22.72
N ALA A 192 5.92 -27.10 -23.62
CA ALA A 192 4.89 -26.15 -24.02
C ALA A 192 4.23 -25.38 -22.85
N GLY A 193 5.03 -25.04 -21.84
CA GLY A 193 4.58 -24.34 -20.65
C GLY A 193 4.04 -25.23 -19.53
N ALA A 194 3.99 -26.54 -19.69
CA ALA A 194 3.57 -27.47 -18.63
C ALA A 194 4.53 -27.45 -17.43
N ARG A 195 5.77 -27.00 -17.65
CA ARG A 195 6.76 -26.80 -16.59
C ARG A 195 7.28 -25.38 -16.69
N CYS A 196 6.83 -24.55 -15.80
CA CYS A 196 7.26 -23.16 -15.72
C CYS A 196 7.73 -22.89 -14.28
N SER A 197 9.02 -22.57 -14.15
CA SER A 197 9.66 -22.18 -12.90
C SER A 197 10.22 -20.79 -13.05
N ILE A 198 9.81 -19.86 -12.19
CA ILE A 198 10.22 -18.46 -12.25
C ILE A 198 10.69 -18.06 -10.87
N ARG A 199 11.90 -17.50 -10.79
CA ARG A 199 12.47 -16.94 -9.57
C ARG A 199 12.72 -15.46 -9.76
N ILE A 200 12.29 -14.65 -8.82
CA ILE A 200 12.48 -13.21 -8.79
C ILE A 200 13.20 -12.82 -7.52
N GLN A 201 14.29 -12.12 -7.66
CA GLN A 201 15.09 -11.60 -6.57
C GLN A 201 15.24 -10.08 -6.73
N TRP A 202 14.84 -9.32 -5.71
CA TRP A 202 15.08 -7.90 -5.64
C TRP A 202 16.49 -7.64 -5.12
N SER A 203 17.31 -6.91 -5.88
CA SER A 203 18.65 -6.50 -5.48
C SER A 203 18.67 -5.06 -4.96
N GLU A 204 17.76 -4.21 -5.46
CA GLU A 204 17.60 -2.82 -5.04
C GLU A 204 16.11 -2.48 -5.00
N TYR A 205 15.70 -1.64 -4.06
CA TYR A 205 14.31 -1.24 -3.93
C TYR A 205 14.22 0.19 -3.38
N ASP A 206 13.58 1.08 -4.15
CA ASP A 206 13.40 2.50 -3.80
C ASP A 206 14.69 3.26 -3.49
N VAL A 207 15.70 3.08 -4.34
CA VAL A 207 16.98 3.77 -4.22
C VAL A 207 17.07 5.00 -5.14
N ILE A 208 17.80 6.00 -4.69
CA ILE A 208 18.22 7.11 -5.56
C ILE A 208 19.38 6.61 -6.39
N TYR A 209 19.22 6.62 -7.71
CA TYR A 209 20.31 6.37 -8.62
C TYR A 209 20.96 7.70 -9.02
N GLU A 210 22.13 7.95 -8.51
CA GLU A 210 22.97 9.02 -9.00
C GLU A 210 23.86 8.44 -10.13
N PRO A 211 23.70 8.90 -11.38
CA PRO A 211 24.61 8.48 -12.44
C PRO A 211 26.02 8.89 -12.04
N PRO A 212 27.06 8.07 -12.34
CA PRO A 212 28.42 8.44 -12.05
C PRO A 212 28.70 9.82 -12.67
N THR A 213 29.14 10.74 -11.87
CA THR A 213 29.62 12.06 -12.35
C THR A 213 30.76 11.79 -13.32
N ALA A 214 30.59 12.29 -14.55
CA ALA A 214 31.56 12.17 -15.63
C ALA A 214 32.91 12.82 -15.27
#